data_1abae660f8e35252e0946e9d371bfac9
#
_entry.id   1abae660f8e35252e0946e9d371bfac9
#
_cell.length_a   1.000
_cell.length_b   1.000
_cell.length_c   1.000
_cell.angle_alpha   90.00
_cell.angle_beta   90.00
_cell.angle_gamma   90.00
#
_symmetry.space_group_name_H-M   'P 1'
#
loop_
_entity.id
_entity.type
_entity.pdbx_description
1 polymer ?
#
loop_
_entity_poly.entity_id
_entity_poly.type
_entity_poly.pdbx_seq_one_letter_code
_entity_poly.pdbx_strand_id
1 'polypeptide(L)'
;MDQPKSDDGGVPVDELVAVTAEELLGYAEIACEAQSLARTELVLKENGLFLLTDAAGNVPPPGACELGLFDRDTRVLSYYDLHVGGGRPDVLSSQAARVYASQIDLTVTDREFGGVFSEPKNFLHIRREHLLGEFMTDRMILTNYMGRVVEFWVDLRFAADFADIFEVRGARRPTRGQYFRPLVGEREVVWIYRGCDDRLRRTVIRFSISPNELDAGRARWLLRLEPKEAVELEINVLPVVNEGRIPGPDRPFGERLRRIRAAYDQWHGHATQIRGDDQFFNAALRQSITDLRALMVDHESRSIVSAGIPWFTAPFGRDSLITSIEALPANPDIARQTLDFLAAYQGEEVDDWTEEEPGKILHELRRGEMAACHEIPHIPYYGSIDSTPLFLVLLGETLRWTGDLALVQRLLPPAERALQWI
;
A
#
# COMPACT_ATOMS: atom_id res chain seq x y z
N MET A 1 33.92 28.92 6.70
CA MET A 1 32.62 28.69 7.37
C MET A 1 32.02 27.47 6.66
N ASP A 2 32.33 26.31 7.20
CA ASP A 2 31.80 25.02 6.69
C ASP A 2 30.34 24.88 7.11
N GLN A 3 29.48 24.68 6.11
CA GLN A 3 28.10 24.25 6.38
C GLN A 3 28.15 22.77 6.80
N PRO A 4 27.41 22.34 7.82
CA PRO A 4 27.34 20.95 8.19
C PRO A 4 26.65 20.16 7.07
N LYS A 5 27.34 19.15 6.53
CA LYS A 5 26.72 18.12 5.68
C LYS A 5 25.62 17.44 6.49
N SER A 6 24.39 17.47 6.01
CA SER A 6 23.30 16.65 6.55
C SER A 6 23.66 15.19 6.34
N ASP A 7 23.75 14.46 7.44
CA ASP A 7 24.00 13.02 7.49
C ASP A 7 22.70 12.30 7.08
N ASP A 8 22.40 12.31 5.78
CA ASP A 8 21.34 11.48 5.18
C ASP A 8 21.93 10.09 4.97
N GLY A 9 21.81 9.22 5.97
CA GLY A 9 22.39 7.87 6.08
C GLY A 9 22.15 6.90 4.91
N GLY A 10 22.39 7.32 3.70
CA GLY A 10 22.40 6.48 2.50
C GLY A 10 23.80 5.93 2.27
N VAL A 11 23.96 4.61 2.41
CA VAL A 11 25.19 3.93 1.96
C VAL A 11 25.36 4.18 0.46
N PRO A 12 26.54 4.65 0.00
CA PRO A 12 26.81 4.83 -1.42
C PRO A 12 26.57 3.52 -2.20
N VAL A 13 25.97 3.63 -3.38
CA VAL A 13 25.61 2.45 -4.20
C VAL A 13 26.80 1.56 -4.49
N ASP A 14 27.99 2.12 -4.60
CA ASP A 14 29.24 1.42 -4.86
C ASP A 14 29.72 0.52 -3.71
N GLU A 15 29.15 0.68 -2.51
CA GLU A 15 29.42 -0.15 -1.33
C GLU A 15 28.41 -1.28 -1.13
N LEU A 16 27.37 -1.36 -1.97
CA LEU A 16 26.34 -2.40 -1.88
C LEU A 16 26.85 -3.74 -2.42
N VAL A 17 26.67 -4.81 -1.65
CA VAL A 17 27.04 -6.17 -2.04
C VAL A 17 25.87 -6.83 -2.77
N ALA A 18 26.06 -7.17 -4.04
CA ALA A 18 25.09 -7.88 -4.86
C ALA A 18 24.86 -9.30 -4.35
N VAL A 19 23.61 -9.76 -4.38
CA VAL A 19 23.19 -11.12 -3.99
C VAL A 19 22.19 -11.69 -5.00
N THR A 20 22.04 -13.02 -5.01
CA THR A 20 21.03 -13.69 -5.81
C THR A 20 19.64 -13.62 -5.14
N ALA A 21 18.57 -13.90 -5.91
CA ALA A 21 17.23 -14.00 -5.35
C ALA A 21 17.10 -15.13 -4.31
N GLU A 22 17.84 -16.24 -4.52
CA GLU A 22 17.85 -17.37 -3.59
C GLU A 22 18.53 -17.02 -2.27
N GLU A 23 19.68 -16.34 -2.33
CA GLU A 23 20.36 -15.79 -1.14
C GLU A 23 19.46 -14.79 -0.42
N LEU A 24 18.73 -13.94 -1.15
CA LEU A 24 17.81 -12.97 -0.56
C LEU A 24 16.70 -13.66 0.25
N LEU A 25 16.09 -14.71 -0.29
CA LEU A 25 15.08 -15.50 0.41
C LEU A 25 15.65 -16.22 1.64
N GLY A 26 16.93 -16.64 1.57
CA GLY A 26 17.63 -17.26 2.69
C GLY A 26 17.75 -16.35 3.92
N TYR A 27 17.82 -15.03 3.75
CA TYR A 27 17.86 -14.09 4.89
C TYR A 27 16.57 -14.07 5.72
N ALA A 28 15.44 -14.42 5.13
CA ALA A 28 14.15 -14.42 5.84
C ALA A 28 13.85 -15.73 6.56
N GLU A 29 14.75 -16.74 6.50
CA GLU A 29 14.49 -18.09 7.03
C GLU A 29 13.10 -18.61 6.62
N ILE A 30 12.72 -18.37 5.36
CA ILE A 30 11.43 -18.77 4.84
C ILE A 30 11.42 -20.29 4.73
N ALA A 31 10.95 -20.95 5.78
CA ALA A 31 10.63 -22.36 5.69
C ALA A 31 9.44 -22.49 4.73
N CYS A 32 9.62 -23.22 3.63
CA CYS A 32 8.52 -23.69 2.78
C CYS A 32 7.67 -24.69 3.59
N GLU A 33 6.96 -24.24 4.60
CA GLU A 33 5.90 -25.02 5.21
C GLU A 33 4.70 -25.05 4.27
N ALA A 34 4.12 -26.23 4.16
CA ALA A 34 3.04 -26.56 3.25
C ALA A 34 1.96 -25.46 3.20
N GLN A 35 1.71 -24.97 2.04
CA GLN A 35 0.78 -23.94 1.63
C GLN A 35 -0.59 -24.08 2.31
N SER A 36 -0.81 -23.38 3.40
CA SER A 36 -2.13 -22.91 3.70
C SER A 36 -2.46 -21.86 2.65
N LEU A 37 -3.57 -22.05 1.92
CA LEU A 37 -4.13 -21.04 1.02
C LEU A 37 -4.55 -19.84 1.90
N ALA A 38 -3.62 -18.98 2.24
CA ALA A 38 -3.90 -17.77 2.98
C ALA A 38 -4.82 -16.91 2.11
N ARG A 39 -6.01 -16.62 2.63
CA ARG A 39 -6.98 -15.75 1.94
C ARG A 39 -6.73 -14.32 2.39
N THR A 40 -6.90 -13.39 1.48
CA THR A 40 -6.99 -11.96 1.81
C THR A 40 -8.22 -11.75 2.70
N GLU A 41 -8.01 -11.31 3.93
CA GLU A 41 -9.09 -11.01 4.87
C GLU A 41 -9.15 -9.53 5.24
N LEU A 42 -8.00 -8.85 5.26
CA LEU A 42 -7.93 -7.41 5.48
C LEU A 42 -7.34 -6.71 4.27
N VAL A 43 -8.00 -5.66 3.85
CA VAL A 43 -7.58 -4.78 2.75
C VAL A 43 -7.55 -3.35 3.27
N LEU A 44 -6.38 -2.72 3.21
CA LEU A 44 -6.21 -1.31 3.53
C LEU A 44 -5.64 -0.58 2.32
N LYS A 45 -6.04 0.69 2.13
CA LYS A 45 -5.53 1.53 1.06
C LYS A 45 -5.47 3.00 1.46
N GLU A 46 -4.38 3.66 1.10
CA GLU A 46 -4.24 5.11 1.11
C GLU A 46 -3.28 5.54 0.01
N ASN A 47 -3.76 6.39 -0.90
CA ASN A 47 -3.02 6.85 -2.07
C ASN A 47 -2.38 5.69 -2.88
N GLY A 48 -1.06 5.71 -3.11
CA GLY A 48 -0.32 4.66 -3.82
C GLY A 48 -0.10 3.38 -3.03
N LEU A 49 -0.29 3.40 -1.70
CA LEU A 49 -0.07 2.25 -0.84
C LEU A 49 -1.35 1.42 -0.67
N PHE A 50 -1.21 0.10 -0.73
CA PHE A 50 -2.24 -0.83 -0.27
C PHE A 50 -1.62 -2.05 0.39
N LEU A 51 -2.31 -2.55 1.41
CA LEU A 51 -1.90 -3.68 2.24
C LEU A 51 -2.96 -4.76 2.18
N LEU A 52 -2.52 -5.99 1.88
CA LEU A 52 -3.34 -7.20 1.89
C LEU A 52 -2.75 -8.17 2.91
N THR A 53 -3.54 -8.57 3.91
CA THR A 53 -3.10 -9.49 4.95
C THR A 53 -4.13 -10.59 5.22
N ASP A 54 -3.71 -11.61 5.99
CA ASP A 54 -4.63 -12.54 6.64
C ASP A 54 -5.36 -11.88 7.82
N ALA A 55 -6.22 -12.63 8.51
CA ALA A 55 -6.99 -12.16 9.66
C ALA A 55 -6.12 -11.72 10.85
N ALA A 56 -4.94 -12.28 11.00
CA ALA A 56 -3.99 -11.89 12.06
C ALA A 56 -3.16 -10.65 11.71
N GLY A 57 -3.32 -10.12 10.49
CA GLY A 57 -2.54 -9.00 9.97
C GLY A 57 -1.16 -9.41 9.47
N ASN A 58 -0.96 -10.69 9.14
CA ASN A 58 0.29 -11.21 8.60
C ASN A 58 0.25 -11.28 7.08
N VAL A 59 1.43 -11.24 6.48
CA VAL A 59 1.70 -11.59 5.09
C VAL A 59 2.48 -12.89 5.12
N PRO A 60 1.87 -14.04 4.76
CA PRO A 60 2.56 -15.33 4.76
C PRO A 60 3.69 -15.38 3.73
N PRO A 61 4.59 -16.38 3.83
CA PRO A 61 5.72 -16.51 2.91
C PRO A 61 5.28 -16.48 1.43
N PRO A 62 6.08 -15.85 0.54
CA PRO A 62 5.77 -15.82 -0.88
C PRO A 62 5.77 -17.24 -1.47
N GLY A 63 4.79 -17.55 -2.29
CA GLY A 63 4.68 -18.85 -2.94
C GLY A 63 3.41 -19.04 -3.74
N ALA A 64 2.29 -18.48 -3.32
CA ALA A 64 1.00 -18.60 -4.02
C ALA A 64 -0.03 -17.58 -3.51
N CYS A 65 0.38 -16.46 -2.90
CA CYS A 65 -0.60 -15.51 -2.39
C CYS A 65 -0.35 -14.09 -2.90
N GLU A 66 -1.46 -13.40 -3.07
CA GLU A 66 -1.54 -12.00 -3.49
C GLU A 66 -1.25 -11.03 -2.34
N LEU A 67 -0.92 -11.57 -1.15
CA LEU A 67 -0.73 -10.77 0.06
C LEU A 67 0.58 -9.99 0.04
N GLY A 68 0.59 -8.87 0.72
CA GLY A 68 1.74 -7.99 0.80
C GLY A 68 1.39 -6.54 1.02
N LEU A 69 2.43 -5.75 1.23
CA LEU A 69 2.36 -4.29 1.10
C LEU A 69 2.86 -3.92 -0.29
N PHE A 70 2.07 -3.12 -0.98
CA PHE A 70 2.38 -2.63 -2.32
C PHE A 70 2.49 -1.11 -2.31
N ASP A 71 3.52 -0.59 -2.97
CA ASP A 71 3.57 0.80 -3.40
C ASP A 71 3.33 0.83 -4.92
N ARG A 72 2.15 1.30 -5.30
CA ARG A 72 1.67 1.25 -6.70
C ARG A 72 1.77 -0.17 -7.25
N ASP A 73 2.57 -0.40 -8.29
CA ASP A 73 2.71 -1.68 -8.97
C ASP A 73 3.85 -2.56 -8.41
N THR A 74 4.50 -2.18 -7.29
CA THR A 74 5.62 -2.93 -6.70
C THR A 74 5.26 -3.47 -5.32
N ARG A 75 5.44 -4.78 -5.10
CA ARG A 75 5.33 -5.40 -3.77
C ARG A 75 6.58 -5.09 -2.95
N VAL A 76 6.45 -4.21 -1.98
CA VAL A 76 7.55 -3.73 -1.13
C VAL A 76 7.71 -4.51 0.17
N LEU A 77 6.73 -5.34 0.54
CA LEU A 77 6.80 -6.29 1.65
C LEU A 77 6.09 -7.57 1.23
N SER A 78 6.83 -8.66 1.09
CA SER A 78 6.33 -9.95 0.58
C SER A 78 6.19 -11.02 1.65
N TYR A 79 6.73 -10.77 2.84
CA TYR A 79 6.61 -11.60 4.03
C TYR A 79 6.57 -10.72 5.27
N TYR A 80 5.64 -10.99 6.18
CA TYR A 80 5.51 -10.28 7.44
C TYR A 80 4.71 -11.13 8.42
N ASP A 81 5.36 -11.74 9.40
CA ASP A 81 4.76 -12.78 10.23
C ASP A 81 5.14 -12.61 11.70
N LEU A 82 4.12 -12.45 12.55
CA LEU A 82 4.27 -12.26 13.99
C LEU A 82 4.16 -13.58 14.71
N HIS A 83 5.18 -13.87 15.53
CA HIS A 83 5.19 -14.99 16.46
C HIS A 83 5.40 -14.47 17.89
N VAL A 84 4.77 -15.10 18.85
CA VAL A 84 4.92 -14.76 20.27
C VAL A 84 5.03 -16.05 21.08
N GLY A 85 6.09 -16.18 21.87
CA GLY A 85 6.37 -17.40 22.63
C GLY A 85 6.73 -18.62 21.78
N GLY A 86 7.05 -18.43 20.50
CA GLY A 86 7.41 -19.49 19.56
C GLY A 86 6.29 -19.91 18.61
N GLY A 87 5.06 -19.41 18.79
CA GLY A 87 3.90 -19.71 17.95
C GLY A 87 3.21 -18.47 17.39
N ARG A 88 2.29 -18.66 16.44
CA ARG A 88 1.42 -17.58 15.96
C ARG A 88 0.29 -17.34 16.97
N PRO A 89 0.02 -16.08 17.36
CA PRO A 89 -1.12 -15.75 18.21
C PRO A 89 -2.46 -16.12 17.57
N ASP A 90 -3.42 -16.52 18.39
CA ASP A 90 -4.80 -16.80 17.98
C ASP A 90 -5.59 -15.50 17.77
N VAL A 91 -6.38 -15.42 16.70
CA VAL A 91 -7.23 -14.26 16.39
C VAL A 91 -8.49 -14.27 17.24
N LEU A 92 -8.71 -13.21 18.02
CA LEU A 92 -9.95 -12.98 18.77
C LEU A 92 -10.94 -12.15 17.97
N SER A 93 -10.45 -11.07 17.33
CA SER A 93 -11.23 -10.25 16.42
C SER A 93 -10.32 -9.63 15.36
N SER A 94 -10.87 -9.38 14.17
CA SER A 94 -10.14 -8.78 13.07
C SER A 94 -11.10 -7.94 12.24
N GLN A 95 -10.75 -6.68 12.03
CA GLN A 95 -11.57 -5.76 11.24
C GLN A 95 -10.75 -4.65 10.59
N ALA A 96 -11.11 -4.29 9.36
CA ALA A 96 -10.72 -3.03 8.76
C ALA A 96 -11.57 -1.91 9.40
N ALA A 97 -11.07 -1.33 10.49
CA ALA A 97 -11.76 -0.27 11.22
C ALA A 97 -11.98 0.99 10.36
N ARG A 98 -11.11 1.19 9.37
CA ARG A 98 -11.16 2.23 8.33
C ARG A 98 -10.51 1.66 7.07
N VAL A 99 -10.75 2.29 5.92
CA VAL A 99 -10.10 1.91 4.65
C VAL A 99 -8.57 2.04 4.71
N TYR A 100 -8.04 2.85 5.61
CA TYR A 100 -6.62 3.10 5.84
C TYR A 100 -6.08 2.53 7.16
N ALA A 101 -6.93 1.89 7.98
CA ALA A 101 -6.53 1.37 9.28
C ALA A 101 -7.30 0.12 9.69
N SER A 102 -6.59 -0.87 10.25
CA SER A 102 -7.19 -2.06 10.86
C SER A 102 -7.00 -2.07 12.36
N GLN A 103 -7.85 -2.84 13.04
CA GLN A 103 -7.69 -3.25 14.42
C GLN A 103 -7.87 -4.75 14.53
N ILE A 104 -6.90 -5.41 15.15
CA ILE A 104 -6.85 -6.85 15.30
C ILE A 104 -6.57 -7.13 16.78
N ASP A 105 -7.40 -7.90 17.42
CA ASP A 105 -7.16 -8.37 18.78
C ASP A 105 -6.74 -9.83 18.73
N LEU A 106 -5.56 -10.13 19.27
CA LEU A 106 -4.95 -11.46 19.30
C LEU A 106 -4.72 -11.90 20.73
N THR A 107 -4.54 -13.21 20.93
CA THR A 107 -4.18 -13.80 22.22
C THR A 107 -3.13 -14.89 22.05
N VAL A 108 -2.42 -15.17 23.12
CA VAL A 108 -1.50 -16.29 23.21
C VAL A 108 -1.95 -17.21 24.31
N THR A 109 -2.00 -18.52 24.04
CA THR A 109 -2.35 -19.56 25.00
C THR A 109 -1.09 -20.16 25.61
N ASP A 110 -1.20 -20.67 26.86
CA ASP A 110 -0.12 -21.29 27.62
C ASP A 110 0.47 -22.55 26.98
N ARG A 111 -0.17 -23.15 25.98
CA ARG A 111 0.33 -24.36 25.30
C ARG A 111 1.68 -24.17 24.64
N GLU A 112 1.98 -22.95 24.23
CA GLU A 112 3.21 -22.59 23.52
C GLU A 112 4.40 -22.33 24.45
N PHE A 113 4.17 -22.26 25.78
CA PHE A 113 5.19 -21.96 26.80
C PHE A 113 5.73 -23.19 27.56
N GLY A 114 5.70 -24.37 26.96
CA GLY A 114 6.41 -25.54 27.51
C GLY A 114 5.69 -26.31 28.63
N GLY A 115 4.37 -26.28 28.65
CA GLY A 115 3.59 -27.40 29.23
C GLY A 115 3.62 -27.60 30.74
N VAL A 116 3.70 -26.55 31.56
CA VAL A 116 3.64 -26.70 33.04
C VAL A 116 2.22 -26.53 33.60
N PHE A 117 1.23 -26.15 32.78
CA PHE A 117 -0.13 -25.88 33.24
C PHE A 117 -1.14 -26.86 32.68
N SER A 118 -2.02 -27.35 33.57
CA SER A 118 -3.05 -28.35 33.26
C SER A 118 -4.27 -27.78 32.48
N GLU A 119 -4.38 -26.46 32.35
CA GLU A 119 -5.45 -25.80 31.59
C GLU A 119 -4.86 -24.67 30.77
N PRO A 120 -5.11 -24.62 29.43
CA PRO A 120 -4.66 -23.54 28.59
C PRO A 120 -5.44 -22.27 28.97
N LYS A 121 -4.74 -21.21 29.34
CA LYS A 121 -5.33 -19.90 29.66
C LYS A 121 -4.76 -18.85 28.74
N ASN A 122 -5.65 -18.06 28.16
CA ASN A 122 -5.27 -16.86 27.46
C ASN A 122 -4.65 -15.88 28.47
N PHE A 123 -3.36 -15.61 28.38
CA PHE A 123 -2.68 -14.78 29.37
C PHE A 123 -2.16 -13.47 28.80
N LEU A 124 -1.90 -13.42 27.52
CA LEU A 124 -1.44 -12.25 26.82
C LEU A 124 -2.50 -11.79 25.83
N HIS A 125 -2.85 -10.53 25.88
CA HIS A 125 -3.66 -9.87 24.86
C HIS A 125 -2.74 -8.99 24.02
N ILE A 126 -2.89 -9.07 22.70
CA ILE A 126 -2.14 -8.25 21.76
C ILE A 126 -3.17 -7.47 20.93
N ARG A 127 -3.18 -6.16 21.08
CA ARG A 127 -3.87 -5.27 20.15
C ARG A 127 -2.89 -4.85 19.07
N ARG A 128 -3.20 -5.21 17.84
CA ARG A 128 -2.43 -4.88 16.66
C ARG A 128 -3.20 -3.91 15.78
N GLU A 129 -2.59 -2.82 15.40
CA GLU A 129 -3.22 -1.77 14.60
C GLU A 129 -2.33 -1.43 13.41
N HIS A 130 -2.82 -1.67 12.19
CA HIS A 130 -2.15 -1.16 11.01
C HIS A 130 -2.69 0.21 10.64
N LEU A 131 -1.81 1.10 10.22
CA LEU A 131 -2.13 2.42 9.71
C LEU A 131 -1.36 2.64 8.41
N LEU A 132 -2.08 2.92 7.31
CA LEU A 132 -1.50 3.37 6.06
C LEU A 132 -1.58 4.91 5.96
N GLY A 133 -0.48 5.50 5.52
CA GLY A 133 -0.34 6.91 5.19
C GLY A 133 0.72 7.06 4.11
N GLU A 134 1.77 7.83 4.34
CA GLU A 134 2.96 7.89 3.47
C GLU A 134 3.78 6.58 3.57
N PHE A 135 3.59 5.82 4.63
CA PHE A 135 4.16 4.50 4.90
C PHE A 135 3.20 3.68 5.77
N MET A 136 3.47 2.38 5.88
CA MET A 136 2.73 1.50 6.78
C MET A 136 3.31 1.58 8.19
N THR A 137 2.44 1.69 9.19
CA THR A 137 2.78 1.45 10.59
C THR A 137 2.00 0.26 11.12
N ASP A 138 2.69 -0.65 11.77
CA ASP A 138 2.12 -1.72 12.60
C ASP A 138 2.42 -1.39 14.06
N ARG A 139 1.38 -1.07 14.82
CA ARG A 139 1.44 -0.78 16.25
C ARG A 139 0.88 -1.94 17.03
N MET A 140 1.67 -2.51 17.92
CA MET A 140 1.29 -3.62 18.79
C MET A 140 1.31 -3.18 20.25
N ILE A 141 0.21 -3.43 20.98
CA ILE A 141 0.12 -3.23 22.42
C ILE A 141 -0.07 -4.60 23.05
N LEU A 142 0.98 -5.08 23.76
CA LEU A 142 0.99 -6.38 24.41
C LEU A 142 0.69 -6.18 25.90
N THR A 143 -0.37 -6.78 26.42
CA THR A 143 -0.84 -6.60 27.80
C THR A 143 -0.86 -7.94 28.53
N ASN A 144 -0.21 -8.00 29.69
CA ASN A 144 -0.23 -9.18 30.56
C ASN A 144 -1.49 -9.18 31.45
N TYR A 145 -2.39 -10.14 31.22
CA TYR A 145 -3.59 -10.34 32.05
C TYR A 145 -3.43 -11.41 33.15
N MET A 146 -2.22 -12.02 33.26
CA MET A 146 -1.93 -12.95 34.35
C MET A 146 -1.72 -12.22 35.68
N GLY A 147 -2.00 -12.88 36.77
CA GLY A 147 -1.67 -12.40 38.13
C GLY A 147 -0.18 -12.55 38.52
N ARG A 148 0.71 -12.82 37.58
CA ARG A 148 2.15 -13.02 37.76
C ARG A 148 2.95 -12.37 36.63
N VAL A 149 4.23 -12.17 36.84
CA VAL A 149 5.19 -11.75 35.82
C VAL A 149 5.26 -12.81 34.73
N VAL A 150 5.30 -12.38 33.47
CA VAL A 150 5.53 -13.23 32.31
C VAL A 150 6.74 -12.71 31.53
N GLU A 151 7.54 -13.64 31.03
CA GLU A 151 8.67 -13.34 30.14
C GLU A 151 8.52 -14.18 28.89
N PHE A 152 8.64 -13.54 27.72
CA PHE A 152 8.41 -14.20 26.43
C PHE A 152 9.13 -13.47 25.30
N TRP A 153 9.37 -14.21 24.22
CA TRP A 153 9.89 -13.65 22.98
C TRP A 153 8.76 -13.17 22.06
N VAL A 154 8.90 -11.97 21.55
CA VAL A 154 8.20 -11.48 20.34
C VAL A 154 9.16 -11.63 19.19
N ASP A 155 8.73 -12.29 18.13
CA ASP A 155 9.51 -12.63 16.95
C ASP A 155 8.75 -12.14 15.72
N LEU A 156 9.32 -11.19 15.00
CA LEU A 156 8.77 -10.66 13.77
C LEU A 156 9.70 -11.04 12.60
N ARG A 157 9.14 -11.73 11.61
CA ARG A 157 9.86 -12.13 10.40
C ARG A 157 9.35 -11.32 9.23
N PHE A 158 10.26 -10.92 8.32
CA PHE A 158 9.91 -10.05 7.21
C PHE A 158 10.84 -10.23 6.01
N ALA A 159 10.31 -9.95 4.82
CA ALA A 159 11.09 -9.90 3.57
C ALA A 159 10.44 -8.97 2.55
N ALA A 160 11.25 -8.51 1.59
CA ALA A 160 10.83 -7.75 0.44
C ALA A 160 11.38 -8.39 -0.84
N ASP A 161 10.51 -8.68 -1.82
CA ASP A 161 10.89 -9.30 -3.09
C ASP A 161 10.85 -8.34 -4.29
N PHE A 162 10.31 -7.14 -4.09
CA PHE A 162 10.14 -6.10 -5.09
C PHE A 162 9.50 -6.60 -6.41
N ALA A 163 8.64 -7.63 -6.30
CA ALA A 163 7.94 -8.16 -7.43
C ALA A 163 6.99 -7.12 -8.03
N ASP A 164 7.00 -7.01 -9.36
CA ASP A 164 5.98 -6.25 -10.07
C ASP A 164 4.60 -6.90 -9.88
N ILE A 165 3.53 -6.12 -9.87
CA ILE A 165 2.18 -6.63 -9.65
C ILE A 165 1.78 -7.69 -10.70
N PHE A 166 2.31 -7.59 -11.91
CA PHE A 166 2.10 -8.61 -12.95
C PHE A 166 2.85 -9.91 -12.62
N GLU A 167 4.03 -9.86 -12.00
CA GLU A 167 4.73 -11.05 -11.50
C GLU A 167 3.95 -11.71 -10.37
N VAL A 168 3.45 -10.93 -9.41
CA VAL A 168 2.60 -11.44 -8.33
C VAL A 168 1.35 -12.13 -8.88
N ARG A 169 0.81 -11.62 -9.99
CA ARG A 169 -0.34 -12.17 -10.72
C ARG A 169 0.00 -13.40 -11.57
N GLY A 170 1.28 -13.74 -11.69
CA GLY A 170 1.75 -14.94 -12.39
C GLY A 170 2.52 -14.71 -13.70
N ALA A 171 2.78 -13.47 -14.08
CA ALA A 171 3.64 -13.19 -15.22
C ALA A 171 5.08 -13.66 -14.93
N ARG A 172 5.72 -14.23 -15.92
CA ARG A 172 7.12 -14.69 -15.83
C ARG A 172 8.02 -13.73 -16.59
N ARG A 173 9.05 -13.24 -15.92
CA ARG A 173 10.07 -12.40 -16.52
C ARG A 173 11.32 -13.22 -16.84
N PRO A 174 11.95 -13.03 -18.01
CA PRO A 174 13.20 -13.69 -18.33
C PRO A 174 14.39 -13.19 -17.49
N THR A 175 14.34 -11.93 -17.11
CA THR A 175 15.39 -11.27 -16.30
C THR A 175 14.74 -10.35 -15.30
N ARG A 176 15.36 -10.21 -14.13
CA ARG A 176 15.06 -9.24 -13.11
C ARG A 176 16.29 -8.38 -12.83
N GLY A 177 16.09 -7.27 -12.16
CA GLY A 177 17.17 -6.41 -11.70
C GLY A 177 18.08 -7.08 -10.66
N GLN A 178 18.91 -6.30 -10.03
CA GLN A 178 19.93 -6.73 -9.07
C GLN A 178 19.42 -6.54 -7.63
N TYR A 179 19.46 -7.62 -6.84
CA TYR A 179 19.29 -7.58 -5.39
C TYR A 179 20.62 -7.26 -4.69
N PHE A 180 20.50 -6.60 -3.56
CA PHE A 180 21.65 -6.33 -2.70
C PHE A 180 21.42 -6.92 -1.30
N ARG A 181 22.52 -7.24 -0.63
CA ARG A 181 22.48 -7.71 0.75
C ARG A 181 21.78 -6.67 1.62
N PRO A 182 20.75 -7.06 2.42
CA PRO A 182 20.09 -6.14 3.33
C PRO A 182 21.08 -5.49 4.31
N LEU A 183 20.87 -4.21 4.58
CA LEU A 183 21.64 -3.48 5.56
C LEU A 183 20.93 -3.58 6.92
N VAL A 184 21.69 -4.00 7.94
CA VAL A 184 21.16 -4.15 9.31
C VAL A 184 21.81 -3.12 10.19
N GLY A 185 20.98 -2.19 10.70
CA GLY A 185 21.36 -1.18 11.70
C GLY A 185 20.97 -1.63 13.11
N GLU A 186 21.00 -0.71 14.07
CA GLU A 186 20.62 -1.00 15.46
C GLU A 186 19.10 -1.17 15.62
N ARG A 187 18.32 -0.39 14.88
CA ARG A 187 16.84 -0.30 14.98
C ARG A 187 16.16 -0.26 13.62
N GLU A 188 16.86 -0.66 12.57
CA GLU A 188 16.29 -0.72 11.23
C GLU A 188 16.97 -1.77 10.37
N VAL A 189 16.22 -2.26 9.39
CA VAL A 189 16.71 -3.10 8.31
C VAL A 189 16.28 -2.48 6.99
N VAL A 190 17.21 -2.45 6.01
CA VAL A 190 16.96 -1.90 4.67
C VAL A 190 17.14 -3.02 3.64
N TRP A 191 16.07 -3.40 2.99
CA TRP A 191 16.07 -4.27 1.82
C TRP A 191 16.24 -3.42 0.57
N ILE A 192 17.05 -3.87 -0.40
CA ILE A 192 17.50 -3.04 -1.53
C ILE A 192 17.44 -3.85 -2.83
N TYR A 193 16.87 -3.23 -3.86
CA TYR A 193 16.75 -3.78 -5.20
C TYR A 193 16.94 -2.68 -6.24
N ARG A 194 17.82 -2.90 -7.23
CA ARG A 194 17.92 -2.07 -8.43
C ARG A 194 17.21 -2.77 -9.57
N GLY A 195 16.11 -2.20 -10.06
CA GLY A 195 15.37 -2.72 -11.19
C GLY A 195 16.14 -2.63 -12.51
N CYS A 196 15.64 -3.34 -13.53
CA CYS A 196 16.12 -3.20 -14.91
C CYS A 196 15.86 -1.80 -15.48
N ASP A 197 14.95 -1.03 -14.86
CA ASP A 197 14.66 0.38 -15.13
C ASP A 197 15.64 1.35 -14.43
N ASP A 198 16.75 0.83 -13.90
CA ASP A 198 17.80 1.56 -13.18
C ASP A 198 17.33 2.24 -11.88
N ARG A 199 16.09 2.06 -11.48
CA ARG A 199 15.55 2.63 -10.23
C ARG A 199 15.98 1.79 -9.04
N LEU A 200 16.51 2.47 -8.02
CA LEU A 200 16.81 1.86 -6.74
C LEU A 200 15.57 1.87 -5.86
N ARG A 201 15.05 0.69 -5.53
CA ARG A 201 13.91 0.49 -4.64
C ARG A 201 14.41 -0.01 -3.29
N ARG A 202 13.92 0.60 -2.22
CA ARG A 202 14.28 0.21 -0.85
C ARG A 202 13.03 0.04 -0.01
N THR A 203 13.03 -0.98 0.84
CA THR A 203 12.07 -1.14 1.93
C THR A 203 12.81 -0.98 3.24
N VAL A 204 12.53 0.10 3.95
CA VAL A 204 13.11 0.40 5.26
C VAL A 204 12.15 -0.03 6.34
N ILE A 205 12.56 -0.96 7.21
CA ILE A 205 11.77 -1.43 8.35
C ILE A 205 12.41 -0.89 9.62
N ARG A 206 11.69 -0.03 10.34
CA ARG A 206 12.15 0.65 11.57
C ARG A 206 11.36 0.21 12.77
N PHE A 207 12.05 0.04 13.89
CA PHE A 207 11.50 -0.41 15.17
C PHE A 207 11.56 0.71 16.21
N SER A 208 10.45 0.93 16.93
CA SER A 208 10.39 1.93 18.02
C SER A 208 11.26 1.54 19.22
N ILE A 209 11.40 0.25 19.47
CA ILE A 209 12.25 -0.34 20.51
C ILE A 209 13.35 -1.16 19.82
N SER A 210 14.62 -1.00 20.25
CA SER A 210 15.71 -1.82 19.73
C SER A 210 15.45 -3.29 20.01
N PRO A 211 15.50 -4.18 18.98
CA PRO A 211 15.42 -5.61 19.20
C PRO A 211 16.61 -6.14 20.03
N ASN A 212 16.40 -7.21 20.77
CA ASN A 212 17.49 -7.94 21.41
C ASN A 212 18.34 -8.70 20.40
N GLU A 213 17.69 -9.20 19.33
CA GLU A 213 18.33 -9.87 18.22
C GLU A 213 17.74 -9.28 16.93
N LEU A 214 18.62 -8.84 16.03
CA LEU A 214 18.23 -8.28 14.73
C LEU A 214 19.13 -8.84 13.63
N ASP A 215 18.52 -9.43 12.63
CA ASP A 215 19.16 -9.84 11.38
C ASP A 215 18.38 -9.29 10.16
N ALA A 216 18.78 -9.70 8.97
CA ALA A 216 18.22 -9.19 7.73
C ALA A 216 16.72 -9.46 7.55
N GLY A 217 16.21 -10.58 8.09
CA GLY A 217 14.82 -11.02 7.91
C GLY A 217 14.04 -11.22 9.21
N ARG A 218 14.64 -10.87 10.34
CA ARG A 218 14.05 -11.17 11.64
C ARG A 218 14.43 -10.16 12.72
N ALA A 219 13.46 -9.78 13.54
CA ALA A 219 13.65 -8.96 14.73
C ALA A 219 13.02 -9.65 15.94
N ARG A 220 13.74 -9.73 17.07
CA ARG A 220 13.27 -10.40 18.28
C ARG A 220 13.44 -9.52 19.51
N TRP A 221 12.41 -9.51 20.35
CA TRP A 221 12.38 -8.81 21.64
C TRP A 221 12.09 -9.80 22.74
N LEU A 222 12.95 -9.83 23.78
CA LEU A 222 12.64 -10.51 25.03
C LEU A 222 11.90 -9.50 25.93
N LEU A 223 10.61 -9.73 26.12
CA LEU A 223 9.76 -8.85 26.93
C LEU A 223 9.44 -9.50 28.27
N ARG A 224 9.48 -8.68 29.32
CA ARG A 224 9.07 -9.05 30.67
C ARG A 224 8.01 -8.07 31.14
N LEU A 225 6.81 -8.58 31.45
CA LEU A 225 5.68 -7.77 31.86
C LEU A 225 5.17 -8.17 33.25
N GLU A 226 5.02 -7.19 34.12
CA GLU A 226 4.33 -7.32 35.40
C GLU A 226 2.81 -7.55 35.19
N PRO A 227 2.04 -8.02 36.20
CA PRO A 227 0.60 -8.13 36.12
C PRO A 227 -0.07 -6.82 35.69
N LYS A 228 -0.90 -6.86 34.63
CA LYS A 228 -1.59 -5.72 34.02
C LYS A 228 -0.69 -4.68 33.35
N GLU A 229 0.59 -4.92 33.24
CA GLU A 229 1.50 -4.08 32.48
C GLU A 229 1.27 -4.27 30.99
N ALA A 230 1.47 -3.20 30.25
CA ALA A 230 1.41 -3.19 28.79
C ALA A 230 2.68 -2.55 28.22
N VAL A 231 3.17 -3.11 27.11
CA VAL A 231 4.23 -2.54 26.29
C VAL A 231 3.70 -2.21 24.90
N GLU A 232 4.15 -1.09 24.35
CA GLU A 232 3.83 -0.67 22.98
C GLU A 232 5.08 -0.84 22.10
N LEU A 233 4.91 -1.53 20.98
CA LEU A 233 5.91 -1.72 19.94
C LEU A 233 5.36 -1.19 18.63
N GLU A 234 6.07 -0.26 17.99
CA GLU A 234 5.70 0.31 16.70
C GLU A 234 6.74 -0.08 15.65
N ILE A 235 6.28 -0.65 14.54
CA ILE A 235 7.09 -1.01 13.38
C ILE A 235 6.63 -0.15 12.20
N ASN A 236 7.56 0.52 11.54
CA ASN A 236 7.29 1.34 10.37
C ASN A 236 7.94 0.72 9.14
N VAL A 237 7.16 0.49 8.08
CA VAL A 237 7.61 -0.06 6.80
C VAL A 237 7.50 1.03 5.75
N LEU A 238 8.66 1.52 5.28
CA LEU A 238 8.78 2.71 4.44
C LEU A 238 9.32 2.31 3.06
N PRO A 239 8.49 2.37 2.00
CA PRO A 239 8.98 2.22 0.63
C PRO A 239 9.70 3.51 0.20
N VAL A 240 10.85 3.36 -0.45
CA VAL A 240 11.65 4.48 -0.96
C VAL A 240 12.17 4.14 -2.35
N VAL A 241 12.00 5.05 -3.30
CA VAL A 241 12.49 4.90 -4.68
C VAL A 241 13.56 5.96 -4.95
N ASN A 242 14.68 5.55 -5.52
CA ASN A 242 15.87 6.36 -5.80
C ASN A 242 16.45 7.00 -4.52
N GLU A 243 17.06 8.18 -4.65
CA GLU A 243 17.64 8.96 -3.54
C GLU A 243 16.59 9.71 -2.71
N GLY A 244 15.31 9.31 -2.81
CA GLY A 244 14.24 9.91 -2.05
C GLY A 244 14.57 9.94 -0.55
N ARG A 245 14.27 11.07 0.10
CA ARG A 245 14.37 11.17 1.56
C ARG A 245 13.56 10.05 2.20
N ILE A 246 14.20 9.29 3.08
CA ILE A 246 13.50 8.29 3.88
C ILE A 246 12.59 9.05 4.85
N PRO A 247 11.25 9.04 4.67
CA PRO A 247 10.38 9.69 5.62
C PRO A 247 10.57 9.02 6.99
N GLY A 248 10.68 9.78 8.03
CA GLY A 248 10.69 9.24 9.40
C GLY A 248 9.31 9.34 10.01
N PRO A 249 9.00 8.55 11.05
CA PRO A 249 7.86 8.81 11.89
C PRO A 249 8.15 10.09 12.70
N ASP A 250 7.92 11.23 12.04
CA ASP A 250 8.12 12.58 12.63
C ASP A 250 7.06 12.90 13.71
N ARG A 251 6.05 12.03 13.84
CA ARG A 251 4.89 12.21 14.72
C ARG A 251 4.44 10.90 15.35
N PRO A 252 3.89 10.96 16.59
CA PRO A 252 3.27 9.81 17.23
C PRO A 252 2.13 9.21 16.42
N PHE A 253 1.90 7.89 16.54
CA PHE A 253 0.83 7.15 15.85
C PHE A 253 -0.53 7.86 15.91
N GLY A 254 -0.97 8.27 17.10
CA GLY A 254 -2.27 8.93 17.28
C GLY A 254 -2.39 10.28 16.55
N GLU A 255 -1.29 11.02 16.34
CA GLU A 255 -1.30 12.26 15.57
C GLU A 255 -1.38 11.97 14.07
N ARG A 256 -0.64 10.98 13.58
CA ARG A 256 -0.72 10.51 12.19
C ARG A 256 -2.14 10.04 11.85
N LEU A 257 -2.74 9.23 12.72
CA LEU A 257 -4.14 8.78 12.57
C LEU A 257 -5.13 9.96 12.52
N ARG A 258 -4.96 10.96 13.42
CA ARG A 258 -5.83 12.16 13.39
C ARG A 258 -5.67 12.96 12.11
N ARG A 259 -4.45 13.08 11.57
CA ARG A 259 -4.20 13.80 10.31
C ARG A 259 -4.90 13.13 9.13
N ILE A 260 -4.76 11.79 8.99
CA ILE A 260 -5.44 11.05 7.93
C ILE A 260 -6.96 11.18 8.09
N ARG A 261 -7.48 10.99 9.31
CA ARG A 261 -8.89 11.16 9.60
C ARG A 261 -9.40 12.55 9.20
N ALA A 262 -8.68 13.62 9.53
CA ALA A 262 -9.06 14.98 9.15
C ALA A 262 -9.12 15.17 7.63
N ALA A 263 -8.25 14.53 6.85
CA ALA A 263 -8.31 14.57 5.39
C ALA A 263 -9.57 13.88 4.85
N TYR A 264 -9.99 12.75 5.45
CA TYR A 264 -11.26 12.10 5.11
C TYR A 264 -12.48 12.92 5.55
N ASP A 265 -12.44 13.54 6.73
CA ASP A 265 -13.52 14.43 7.22
C ASP A 265 -13.65 15.66 6.28
N GLN A 266 -12.54 16.22 5.80
CA GLN A 266 -12.54 17.29 4.81
C GLN A 266 -13.14 16.81 3.47
N TRP A 267 -12.77 15.64 2.99
CA TRP A 267 -13.34 15.04 1.78
C TRP A 267 -14.85 14.90 1.88
N HIS A 268 -15.35 14.37 3.00
CA HIS A 268 -16.79 14.28 3.28
C HIS A 268 -17.46 15.65 3.37
N GLY A 269 -16.74 16.65 3.85
CA GLY A 269 -17.23 18.04 3.92
C GLY A 269 -17.43 18.70 2.56
N HIS A 270 -16.63 18.29 1.55
CA HIS A 270 -16.76 18.76 0.17
C HIS A 270 -17.81 17.97 -0.64
N ALA A 271 -18.16 16.75 -0.21
CA ALA A 271 -19.19 15.97 -0.87
C ALA A 271 -20.60 16.49 -0.58
N THR A 272 -21.49 16.31 -1.56
CA THR A 272 -22.91 16.61 -1.41
C THR A 272 -23.50 15.80 -0.25
N GLN A 273 -24.20 16.47 0.67
CA GLN A 273 -24.84 15.82 1.81
C GLN A 273 -26.18 15.25 1.40
N ILE A 274 -26.23 13.94 1.17
CA ILE A 274 -27.47 13.20 0.85
C ILE A 274 -27.88 12.41 2.10
N ARG A 275 -29.15 12.56 2.53
CA ARG A 275 -29.69 11.84 3.69
C ARG A 275 -31.10 11.34 3.38
N GLY A 276 -31.32 10.07 3.69
CA GLY A 276 -32.65 9.44 3.73
C GLY A 276 -33.09 9.12 5.16
N ASP A 277 -34.24 8.56 5.31
CA ASP A 277 -34.80 8.05 6.56
C ASP A 277 -34.24 6.66 6.92
N ASP A 278 -33.68 5.93 5.94
CA ASP A 278 -33.04 4.64 6.13
C ASP A 278 -31.57 4.82 6.59
N GLN A 279 -31.26 4.26 7.76
CA GLN A 279 -29.93 4.33 8.36
C GLN A 279 -28.89 3.48 7.58
N PHE A 280 -29.30 2.34 7.02
CA PHE A 280 -28.41 1.48 6.21
C PHE A 280 -28.03 2.15 4.91
N PHE A 281 -28.99 2.81 4.25
CA PHE A 281 -28.71 3.62 3.06
C PHE A 281 -27.70 4.74 3.38
N ASN A 282 -27.91 5.48 4.46
CA ASN A 282 -27.01 6.56 4.87
C ASN A 282 -25.59 6.05 5.18
N ALA A 283 -25.50 4.88 5.83
CA ALA A 283 -24.21 4.25 6.15
C ALA A 283 -23.49 3.76 4.87
N ALA A 284 -24.21 3.10 3.96
CA ALA A 284 -23.69 2.62 2.69
C ALA A 284 -23.17 3.78 1.82
N LEU A 285 -23.96 4.86 1.69
CA LEU A 285 -23.56 6.03 0.93
C LEU A 285 -22.30 6.70 1.52
N ARG A 286 -22.26 6.86 2.85
CA ARG A 286 -21.08 7.40 3.52
C ARG A 286 -19.84 6.52 3.27
N GLN A 287 -20.01 5.20 3.33
CA GLN A 287 -18.91 4.26 3.05
C GLN A 287 -18.47 4.37 1.60
N SER A 288 -19.37 4.40 0.62
CA SER A 288 -19.03 4.57 -0.80
C SER A 288 -18.24 5.85 -1.07
N ILE A 289 -18.61 6.98 -0.44
CA ILE A 289 -17.87 8.24 -0.54
C ILE A 289 -16.45 8.09 0.08
N THR A 290 -16.33 7.34 1.19
CA THR A 290 -15.04 7.02 1.81
C THR A 290 -14.19 6.15 0.89
N ASP A 291 -14.78 5.13 0.25
CA ASP A 291 -14.10 4.20 -0.65
C ASP A 291 -13.60 4.92 -1.91
N LEU A 292 -14.39 5.84 -2.46
CA LEU A 292 -13.96 6.70 -3.56
C LEU A 292 -12.71 7.51 -3.20
N ARG A 293 -12.66 8.07 -1.97
CA ARG A 293 -11.46 8.78 -1.48
C ARG A 293 -10.25 7.84 -1.38
N ALA A 294 -10.45 6.62 -0.88
CA ALA A 294 -9.38 5.63 -0.78
C ALA A 294 -8.85 5.20 -2.16
N LEU A 295 -9.73 5.13 -3.17
CA LEU A 295 -9.36 4.77 -4.54
C LEU A 295 -8.66 5.91 -5.29
N MET A 296 -8.70 7.16 -4.81
CA MET A 296 -7.92 8.25 -5.42
C MET A 296 -6.42 7.92 -5.33
N VAL A 297 -5.71 8.15 -6.41
CA VAL A 297 -4.26 8.04 -6.51
C VAL A 297 -3.67 9.31 -7.06
N ASP A 298 -2.60 9.77 -6.43
CA ASP A 298 -1.87 10.94 -6.89
C ASP A 298 -0.79 10.52 -7.88
N HIS A 299 -0.73 11.24 -8.98
CA HIS A 299 0.25 11.08 -10.03
C HIS A 299 0.82 12.46 -10.38
N GLU A 300 2.08 12.70 -9.98
CA GLU A 300 2.72 14.02 -10.06
C GLU A 300 1.89 15.06 -9.29
N SER A 301 1.29 16.02 -9.97
CA SER A 301 0.44 17.06 -9.38
C SER A 301 -1.05 16.86 -9.65
N ARG A 302 -1.44 15.70 -10.15
CA ARG A 302 -2.82 15.36 -10.52
C ARG A 302 -3.30 14.14 -9.76
N SER A 303 -4.61 14.06 -9.57
CA SER A 303 -5.25 12.90 -8.91
C SER A 303 -6.28 12.28 -9.86
N ILE A 304 -6.45 10.97 -9.76
CA ILE A 304 -7.45 10.22 -10.51
C ILE A 304 -7.96 9.06 -9.65
N VAL A 305 -9.19 8.62 -9.85
CA VAL A 305 -9.71 7.43 -9.19
C VAL A 305 -9.17 6.18 -9.89
N SER A 306 -8.57 5.27 -9.13
CA SER A 306 -8.12 3.97 -9.64
C SER A 306 -9.29 2.99 -9.76
N ALA A 307 -9.14 1.93 -10.57
CA ALA A 307 -10.23 1.00 -10.82
C ALA A 307 -10.48 0.03 -9.64
N GLY A 308 -9.43 -0.59 -9.06
CA GLY A 308 -9.68 -1.49 -7.92
C GLY A 308 -8.45 -2.25 -7.41
N ILE A 309 -8.59 -2.78 -6.19
CA ILE A 309 -7.56 -3.54 -5.48
C ILE A 309 -7.80 -5.05 -5.73
N PRO A 310 -6.75 -5.84 -5.87
CA PRO A 310 -5.33 -5.48 -5.90
C PRO A 310 -4.82 -5.12 -7.30
N TRP A 311 -5.37 -5.72 -8.35
CA TRP A 311 -4.77 -5.78 -9.70
C TRP A 311 -4.92 -4.49 -10.51
N PHE A 312 -5.89 -3.66 -10.15
CA PHE A 312 -6.30 -2.49 -10.90
C PHE A 312 -6.14 -1.20 -10.11
N THR A 313 -5.18 -1.18 -9.15
CA THR A 313 -4.85 0.00 -8.35
C THR A 313 -3.98 0.97 -9.16
N ALA A 314 -4.46 1.35 -10.32
CA ALA A 314 -3.77 2.20 -11.28
C ALA A 314 -4.78 3.10 -12.02
N PRO A 315 -4.34 4.16 -12.71
CA PRO A 315 -5.20 4.93 -13.59
C PRO A 315 -5.71 4.09 -14.77
N PHE A 316 -7.04 4.04 -14.92
CA PHE A 316 -7.72 3.46 -16.08
C PHE A 316 -8.65 4.50 -16.70
N GLY A 317 -8.59 4.70 -18.01
CA GLY A 317 -9.40 5.70 -18.70
C GLY A 317 -10.89 5.47 -18.53
N ARG A 318 -11.41 4.33 -19.03
CA ARG A 318 -12.83 3.97 -18.97
C ARG A 318 -13.38 3.95 -17.54
N ASP A 319 -12.69 3.26 -16.66
CA ASP A 319 -13.17 3.03 -15.28
C ASP A 319 -13.26 4.35 -14.52
N SER A 320 -12.24 5.22 -14.64
CA SER A 320 -12.24 6.54 -14.02
C SER A 320 -13.31 7.46 -14.61
N LEU A 321 -13.55 7.40 -15.94
CA LEU A 321 -14.58 8.20 -16.60
C LEU A 321 -15.99 7.80 -16.15
N ILE A 322 -16.30 6.50 -16.13
CA ILE A 322 -17.60 5.99 -15.68
C ILE A 322 -17.81 6.33 -14.20
N THR A 323 -16.82 6.03 -13.35
CA THR A 323 -16.89 6.37 -11.93
C THR A 323 -17.12 7.87 -11.70
N SER A 324 -16.44 8.72 -12.51
CA SER A 324 -16.62 10.18 -12.42
C SER A 324 -18.01 10.62 -12.82
N ILE A 325 -18.63 10.01 -13.85
CA ILE A 325 -20.00 10.29 -14.27
C ILE A 325 -20.97 9.93 -13.12
N GLU A 326 -20.82 8.74 -12.54
CA GLU A 326 -21.65 8.25 -11.44
C GLU A 326 -21.47 9.06 -10.15
N ALA A 327 -20.26 9.60 -9.92
CA ALA A 327 -19.93 10.41 -8.75
C ALA A 327 -20.34 11.88 -8.86
N LEU A 328 -20.75 12.39 -10.02
CA LEU A 328 -21.14 13.80 -10.22
C LEU A 328 -22.15 14.33 -9.19
N PRO A 329 -23.22 13.58 -8.82
CA PRO A 329 -24.16 14.03 -7.78
C PRO A 329 -23.52 14.15 -6.40
N ALA A 330 -22.51 13.35 -6.12
CA ALA A 330 -21.85 13.28 -4.81
C ALA A 330 -20.65 14.22 -4.70
N ASN A 331 -19.76 14.20 -5.69
CA ASN A 331 -18.54 15.02 -5.69
C ASN A 331 -18.03 15.28 -7.13
N PRO A 332 -18.43 16.41 -7.76
CA PRO A 332 -18.00 16.73 -9.12
C PRO A 332 -16.51 17.04 -9.25
N ASP A 333 -15.75 17.22 -8.18
CA ASP A 333 -14.30 17.43 -8.24
C ASP A 333 -13.56 16.19 -8.73
N ILE A 334 -14.11 15.00 -8.53
CA ILE A 334 -13.58 13.75 -9.10
C ILE A 334 -13.58 13.85 -10.63
N ALA A 335 -14.68 14.32 -11.23
CA ALA A 335 -14.78 14.51 -12.68
C ALA A 335 -13.78 15.54 -13.21
N ARG A 336 -13.59 16.68 -12.51
CA ARG A 336 -12.60 17.70 -12.89
C ARG A 336 -11.19 17.13 -12.89
N GLN A 337 -10.81 16.42 -11.82
CA GLN A 337 -9.48 15.81 -11.68
C GLN A 337 -9.25 14.72 -12.74
N THR A 338 -10.24 13.87 -12.97
CA THR A 338 -10.17 12.82 -14.01
C THR A 338 -9.99 13.40 -15.40
N LEU A 339 -10.76 14.44 -15.76
CA LEU A 339 -10.64 15.11 -17.05
C LEU A 339 -9.27 15.78 -17.22
N ASP A 340 -8.78 16.48 -16.21
CA ASP A 340 -7.45 17.12 -16.24
C ASP A 340 -6.32 16.08 -16.32
N PHE A 341 -6.47 14.94 -15.65
CA PHE A 341 -5.52 13.85 -15.74
C PHE A 341 -5.48 13.26 -17.15
N LEU A 342 -6.63 12.86 -17.68
CA LEU A 342 -6.72 12.18 -18.96
C LEU A 342 -6.33 13.08 -20.14
N ALA A 343 -6.66 14.38 -20.08
CA ALA A 343 -6.23 15.34 -21.07
C ALA A 343 -4.69 15.51 -21.13
N ALA A 344 -4.00 15.34 -19.98
CA ALA A 344 -2.54 15.44 -19.92
C ALA A 344 -1.82 14.19 -20.50
N TYR A 345 -2.53 13.07 -20.62
CA TYR A 345 -2.04 11.83 -21.20
C TYR A 345 -2.76 11.47 -22.51
N GLN A 346 -3.36 12.46 -23.18
CA GLN A 346 -3.96 12.24 -24.49
C GLN A 346 -2.89 11.92 -25.53
N GLY A 347 -3.13 10.94 -26.39
CA GLY A 347 -2.21 10.51 -27.44
C GLY A 347 -1.86 11.62 -28.42
N GLU A 348 -0.60 11.68 -28.81
CA GLU A 348 -0.04 12.70 -29.73
C GLU A 348 0.61 12.08 -30.97
N GLU A 349 1.07 10.83 -30.86
CA GLU A 349 1.82 10.11 -31.88
C GLU A 349 1.08 8.85 -32.34
N VAL A 350 1.62 8.16 -33.34
CA VAL A 350 1.16 6.84 -33.79
C VAL A 350 2.20 5.82 -33.32
N ASP A 351 1.82 4.95 -32.40
CA ASP A 351 2.68 3.88 -31.88
C ASP A 351 1.88 2.56 -31.78
N ASP A 352 2.26 1.57 -32.58
CA ASP A 352 1.61 0.26 -32.61
C ASP A 352 1.80 -0.54 -31.32
N TRP A 353 2.87 -0.28 -30.54
CA TRP A 353 3.13 -0.98 -29.27
C TRP A 353 2.21 -0.56 -28.14
N THR A 354 2.01 0.73 -28.01
CA THR A 354 1.11 1.32 -27.00
C THR A 354 -0.31 1.49 -27.52
N GLU A 355 -0.56 1.22 -28.81
CA GLU A 355 -1.79 1.48 -29.54
C GLU A 355 -2.18 2.98 -29.48
N GLU A 356 -1.17 3.86 -29.42
CA GLU A 356 -1.36 5.31 -29.40
C GLU A 356 -1.74 5.83 -30.77
N GLU A 357 -2.68 6.78 -30.78
CA GLU A 357 -3.09 7.55 -31.93
C GLU A 357 -3.37 9.00 -31.51
N PRO A 358 -3.10 10.01 -32.35
CA PRO A 358 -3.37 11.40 -32.02
C PRO A 358 -4.83 11.63 -31.64
N GLY A 359 -5.06 12.19 -30.45
CA GLY A 359 -6.39 12.47 -29.91
C GLY A 359 -7.03 11.36 -29.08
N LYS A 360 -6.48 10.15 -29.08
CA LYS A 360 -6.97 9.01 -28.31
C LYS A 360 -6.75 9.22 -26.82
N ILE A 361 -7.70 8.80 -25.99
CA ILE A 361 -7.58 8.86 -24.52
C ILE A 361 -7.01 7.52 -24.02
N LEU A 362 -6.10 7.61 -23.04
CA LEU A 362 -5.44 6.44 -22.49
C LEU A 362 -6.42 5.40 -21.93
N HIS A 363 -6.02 4.13 -22.03
CA HIS A 363 -6.71 3.00 -21.39
C HIS A 363 -6.16 2.72 -20.01
N GLU A 364 -4.84 2.57 -19.88
CA GLU A 364 -4.16 2.14 -18.64
C GLU A 364 -2.79 2.80 -18.52
N LEU A 365 -2.41 3.19 -17.30
CA LEU A 365 -1.09 3.72 -16.98
C LEU A 365 -0.50 2.98 -15.79
N ARG A 366 0.68 2.36 -15.98
CA ARG A 366 1.42 1.65 -14.94
C ARG A 366 2.75 2.35 -14.62
N ARG A 367 3.25 2.07 -13.41
CA ARG A 367 4.52 2.61 -12.91
C ARG A 367 5.48 1.54 -12.41
N GLY A 368 5.12 0.28 -12.57
CA GLY A 368 5.95 -0.87 -12.26
C GLY A 368 7.19 -0.96 -13.13
N GLU A 369 8.10 -1.81 -12.74
CA GLU A 369 9.33 -2.05 -13.46
C GLU A 369 9.07 -2.64 -14.85
N MET A 370 8.11 -3.57 -14.97
CA MET A 370 7.79 -4.20 -16.25
C MET A 370 7.28 -3.18 -17.29
N ALA A 371 6.49 -2.20 -16.86
CA ALA A 371 6.06 -1.10 -17.72
C ALA A 371 7.26 -0.22 -18.10
N ALA A 372 8.06 0.22 -17.14
CA ALA A 372 9.21 1.09 -17.36
C ALA A 372 10.28 0.45 -18.27
N CYS A 373 10.39 -0.88 -18.26
CA CYS A 373 11.29 -1.66 -19.12
C CYS A 373 10.70 -2.05 -20.47
N HIS A 374 9.51 -1.55 -20.83
CA HIS A 374 8.79 -1.93 -22.06
C HIS A 374 8.50 -3.43 -22.21
N GLU A 375 8.42 -4.17 -21.10
CA GLU A 375 8.01 -5.58 -21.09
C GLU A 375 6.50 -5.72 -21.31
N ILE A 376 5.76 -4.66 -20.97
CA ILE A 376 4.32 -4.48 -21.19
C ILE A 376 4.04 -3.08 -21.73
N PRO A 377 2.96 -2.85 -22.50
CA PRO A 377 2.74 -1.58 -23.20
C PRO A 377 2.17 -0.45 -22.32
N HIS A 378 1.96 -0.63 -21.02
CA HIS A 378 1.16 0.23 -20.14
C HIS A 378 1.88 1.51 -19.62
N ILE A 379 2.54 2.30 -20.50
CA ILE A 379 3.43 3.45 -20.16
C ILE A 379 3.19 4.82 -20.79
N PRO A 380 2.04 5.30 -21.22
CA PRO A 380 0.65 4.84 -21.17
C PRO A 380 0.28 3.85 -22.28
N TYR A 381 -0.85 3.17 -22.11
CA TYR A 381 -1.43 2.28 -23.10
C TYR A 381 -2.80 2.78 -23.56
N TYR A 382 -3.08 2.70 -24.86
CA TYR A 382 -4.28 3.28 -25.46
C TYR A 382 -5.23 2.25 -26.05
N GLY A 383 -5.07 0.96 -25.79
CA GLY A 383 -5.86 -0.14 -26.33
C GLY A 383 -7.32 -0.17 -25.88
N SER A 384 -8.04 0.94 -26.05
CA SER A 384 -9.45 1.08 -25.68
C SER A 384 -10.13 2.02 -26.68
N ILE A 385 -11.31 1.61 -27.18
CA ILE A 385 -12.11 2.40 -28.10
C ILE A 385 -13.10 3.33 -27.37
N ASP A 386 -13.45 3.01 -26.15
CA ASP A 386 -14.52 3.67 -25.38
C ASP A 386 -14.05 4.84 -24.53
N SER A 387 -12.79 4.87 -24.09
CA SER A 387 -12.26 5.96 -23.25
C SER A 387 -12.38 7.33 -23.95
N THR A 388 -12.13 7.40 -25.25
CA THR A 388 -12.15 8.68 -25.99
C THR A 388 -13.55 9.28 -26.09
N PRO A 389 -14.61 8.57 -26.52
CA PRO A 389 -15.96 9.14 -26.48
C PRO A 389 -16.47 9.38 -25.05
N LEU A 390 -16.12 8.54 -24.07
CA LEU A 390 -16.51 8.76 -22.68
C LEU A 390 -15.89 10.04 -22.08
N PHE A 391 -14.67 10.41 -22.50
CA PHE A 391 -14.05 11.69 -22.10
C PHE A 391 -14.92 12.87 -22.49
N LEU A 392 -15.47 12.89 -23.71
CA LEU A 392 -16.37 13.93 -24.20
C LEU A 392 -17.71 13.90 -23.47
N VAL A 393 -18.25 12.72 -23.19
CA VAL A 393 -19.47 12.56 -22.40
C VAL A 393 -19.27 13.14 -21.00
N LEU A 394 -18.18 12.78 -20.31
CA LEU A 394 -17.89 13.30 -18.97
C LEU A 394 -17.73 14.81 -18.98
N LEU A 395 -17.03 15.40 -19.97
CA LEU A 395 -16.88 16.84 -20.09
C LEU A 395 -18.24 17.54 -20.22
N GLY A 396 -19.13 17.02 -21.09
CA GLY A 396 -20.49 17.53 -21.26
C GLY A 396 -21.35 17.39 -19.99
N GLU A 397 -21.32 16.24 -19.32
CA GLU A 397 -22.05 16.03 -18.06
C GLU A 397 -21.51 16.92 -16.94
N THR A 398 -20.17 17.06 -16.82
CA THR A 398 -19.57 17.96 -15.83
C THR A 398 -20.05 19.41 -16.02
N LEU A 399 -20.14 19.89 -17.27
CA LEU A 399 -20.71 21.21 -17.57
C LEU A 399 -22.18 21.31 -17.14
N ARG A 400 -23.00 20.28 -17.43
CA ARG A 400 -24.43 20.28 -17.07
C ARG A 400 -24.64 20.32 -15.54
N TRP A 401 -23.83 19.59 -14.77
CA TRP A 401 -23.93 19.52 -13.33
C TRP A 401 -23.37 20.74 -12.61
N THR A 402 -22.32 21.36 -13.15
CA THR A 402 -21.56 22.39 -12.43
C THR A 402 -21.66 23.79 -13.02
N GLY A 403 -22.01 23.90 -14.31
CA GLY A 403 -21.93 25.15 -15.02
C GLY A 403 -20.52 25.69 -15.27
N ASP A 404 -19.47 24.86 -15.10
CA ASP A 404 -18.05 25.24 -15.15
C ASP A 404 -17.58 25.45 -16.59
N LEU A 405 -17.85 26.63 -17.12
CA LEU A 405 -17.42 27.04 -18.45
C LEU A 405 -15.90 27.20 -18.56
N ALA A 406 -15.23 27.55 -17.46
CA ALA A 406 -13.76 27.70 -17.47
C ALA A 406 -13.06 26.35 -17.69
N LEU A 407 -13.58 25.26 -17.05
CA LEU A 407 -13.13 23.90 -17.32
C LEU A 407 -13.26 23.55 -18.80
N VAL A 408 -14.44 23.78 -19.37
CA VAL A 408 -14.69 23.45 -20.79
C VAL A 408 -13.77 24.25 -21.72
N GLN A 409 -13.60 25.56 -21.50
CA GLN A 409 -12.70 26.39 -22.30
C GLN A 409 -11.25 25.87 -22.24
N ARG A 410 -10.78 25.45 -21.06
CA ARG A 410 -9.44 24.88 -20.89
C ARG A 410 -9.27 23.52 -21.59
N LEU A 411 -10.31 22.69 -21.57
CA LEU A 411 -10.29 21.36 -22.16
C LEU A 411 -10.82 21.30 -23.60
N LEU A 412 -11.15 22.43 -24.20
CA LEU A 412 -11.62 22.48 -25.60
C LEU A 412 -10.59 21.89 -26.58
N PRO A 413 -9.28 22.23 -26.52
CA PRO A 413 -8.31 21.67 -27.47
C PRO A 413 -8.19 20.13 -27.36
N PRO A 414 -8.07 19.48 -26.17
CA PRO A 414 -8.11 18.04 -26.11
C PRO A 414 -9.46 17.43 -26.54
N ALA A 415 -10.58 18.10 -26.28
CA ALA A 415 -11.89 17.67 -26.76
C ALA A 415 -12.00 17.66 -28.29
N GLU A 416 -11.49 18.68 -28.95
CA GLU A 416 -11.43 18.75 -30.42
C GLU A 416 -10.57 17.64 -31.02
N ARG A 417 -9.40 17.37 -30.45
CA ARG A 417 -8.56 16.22 -30.86
C ARG A 417 -9.27 14.88 -30.66
N ALA A 418 -9.98 14.70 -29.52
CA ALA A 418 -10.77 13.50 -29.27
C ALA A 418 -11.90 13.32 -30.31
N LEU A 419 -12.60 14.40 -30.70
CA LEU A 419 -13.62 14.38 -31.75
C LEU A 419 -13.03 14.05 -33.12
N GLN A 420 -11.80 14.48 -33.42
CA GLN A 420 -11.13 14.16 -34.67
C GLN A 420 -10.70 12.72 -34.77
N TRP A 421 -10.39 12.10 -33.61
CA TRP A 421 -10.03 10.70 -33.56
C TRP A 421 -11.26 9.78 -33.76
N ILE A 422 -12.45 10.14 -33.25
CA ILE A 422 -13.71 9.40 -33.41
C ILE A 422 -14.16 9.45 -34.90
#